data_f904167d7e5255f9f474eef5e65c2941
#
_entry.id   f904167d7e5255f9f474eef5e65c2941
#
_cell.length_a   1.000
_cell.length_b   1.000
_cell.length_c   1.000
_cell.angle_alpha   90.00
_cell.angle_beta   90.00
_cell.angle_gamma   90.00
#
_symmetry.space_group_name_H-M   'P 1'
#
loop_
_entity.id
_entity.type
_entity.pdbx_description
1 polymer ?
#
loop_
_entity_poly.entity_id
_entity_poly.type
_entity_poly.pdbx_seq_one_letter_code
_entity_poly.pdbx_strand_id
1 'polypeptide(L)'
;FKGMFTSSRHIPGVNFAGLIHPGLIGCLPDPKMLALWNEREQNLIDTNPTAGLANPPSAGTAHMGRLKGEAKAKAAAEGARTVPPREHGGNCDIKDLSRGSKVFFPVYVDGAGLSVGDLHFSQGDGEITFCGAIEMAGWVHMKVSIIKDGMAKYGIKNPIFKPSPITPQYNDYIIFEGISVDEAGKQYYLDVNVAYRQAC
;
A
#
# COMPACT_ATOMS: atom_id res chain seq x y z
N PHE A 1 -20.81 7.74 16.58
CA PHE A 1 -20.47 6.31 16.68
C PHE A 1 -21.12 5.71 17.93
N LYS A 2 -22.28 5.10 17.78
CA LYS A 2 -22.83 4.20 18.81
C LYS A 2 -22.37 2.79 18.46
N GLY A 3 -21.17 2.43 18.88
CA GLY A 3 -20.55 1.15 18.54
C GLY A 3 -19.74 1.21 17.24
N MET A 4 -19.03 0.14 16.96
CA MET A 4 -18.14 -0.02 15.83
C MET A 4 -18.87 -0.57 14.58
N PHE A 5 -20.00 0.03 14.22
CA PHE A 5 -20.82 -0.40 13.09
C PHE A 5 -21.20 0.80 12.21
N THR A 6 -21.27 0.56 10.91
CA THR A 6 -21.91 1.44 9.94
C THR A 6 -23.00 0.68 9.20
N SER A 7 -24.04 1.40 8.74
CA SER A 7 -25.19 0.80 8.05
C SER A 7 -25.29 1.33 6.63
N SER A 8 -25.72 0.49 5.71
CA SER A 8 -26.06 0.93 4.36
C SER A 8 -27.27 1.84 4.37
N ARG A 9 -27.20 2.96 3.64
CA ARG A 9 -28.36 3.83 3.38
C ARG A 9 -29.30 3.28 2.33
N HIS A 10 -28.81 2.40 1.47
CA HIS A 10 -29.52 1.93 0.28
C HIS A 10 -30.04 0.50 0.43
N ILE A 11 -29.44 -0.29 1.31
CA ILE A 11 -29.82 -1.69 1.51
C ILE A 11 -30.24 -1.86 2.97
N PRO A 12 -31.53 -1.97 3.27
CA PRO A 12 -32.02 -2.16 4.62
C PRO A 12 -31.47 -3.43 5.27
N GLY A 13 -31.11 -3.33 6.55
CA GLY A 13 -30.60 -4.46 7.33
C GLY A 13 -29.13 -4.81 7.12
N VAL A 14 -28.44 -4.17 6.15
CA VAL A 14 -27.00 -4.37 5.95
C VAL A 14 -26.21 -3.48 6.88
N ASN A 15 -25.39 -4.11 7.73
CA ASN A 15 -24.50 -3.45 8.67
C ASN A 15 -23.09 -4.01 8.53
N PHE A 16 -22.09 -3.13 8.67
CA PHE A 16 -20.67 -3.49 8.61
C PHE A 16 -20.02 -3.23 9.96
N ALA A 17 -19.35 -4.23 10.50
CA ALA A 17 -18.50 -4.06 11.67
C ALA A 17 -17.22 -3.28 11.29
N GLY A 18 -16.78 -2.41 12.20
CA GLY A 18 -15.53 -1.68 12.00
C GLY A 18 -14.31 -2.59 12.17
N LEU A 19 -13.51 -2.68 11.12
CA LEU A 19 -12.18 -3.27 11.11
C LEU A 19 -11.21 -2.20 10.62
N ILE A 20 -11.06 -1.14 11.42
CA ILE A 20 -10.38 0.10 11.02
C ILE A 20 -8.90 -0.16 10.80
N HIS A 21 -8.41 0.22 9.62
CA HIS A 21 -7.02 0.04 9.20
C HIS A 21 -6.61 1.14 8.19
N PRO A 22 -5.31 1.41 8.02
CA PRO A 22 -4.84 2.21 6.91
C PRO A 22 -4.84 1.39 5.62
N GLY A 23 -5.37 1.93 4.54
CA GLY A 23 -5.16 1.40 3.18
C GLY A 23 -3.75 1.74 2.68
N LEU A 24 -3.31 2.98 2.90
CA LEU A 24 -1.97 3.46 2.54
C LEU A 24 -1.05 3.51 3.76
N ILE A 25 0.04 2.73 3.75
CA ILE A 25 1.11 2.83 4.75
C ILE A 25 2.43 2.36 4.15
N GLY A 26 3.49 3.16 4.28
CA GLY A 26 4.80 2.81 3.74
C GLY A 26 5.89 3.82 4.03
N CYS A 27 7.12 3.49 3.61
CA CYS A 27 8.29 4.35 3.72
C CYS A 27 8.64 4.98 2.37
N LEU A 28 9.48 6.01 2.35
CA LEU A 28 9.93 6.61 1.10
C LEU A 28 10.86 5.67 0.31
N PRO A 29 10.72 5.60 -1.02
CA PRO A 29 11.72 4.96 -1.88
C PRO A 29 12.98 5.81 -1.98
N ASP A 30 14.10 5.20 -2.33
CA ASP A 30 15.25 5.94 -2.82
C ASP A 30 15.03 6.36 -4.30
N PRO A 31 15.85 7.29 -4.86
CA PRO A 31 15.69 7.73 -6.25
C PRO A 31 15.83 6.61 -7.30
N LYS A 32 16.63 5.59 -7.03
CA LYS A 32 16.81 4.46 -7.96
C LYS A 32 15.58 3.57 -7.97
N MET A 33 15.03 3.30 -6.80
CA MET A 33 13.77 2.54 -6.66
C MET A 33 12.61 3.27 -7.32
N LEU A 34 12.52 4.59 -7.13
CA LEU A 34 11.50 5.41 -7.75
C LEU A 34 11.58 5.37 -9.28
N ALA A 35 12.79 5.52 -9.86
CA ALA A 35 13.00 5.42 -11.28
C ALA A 35 12.62 4.03 -11.82
N LEU A 36 13.02 2.97 -11.12
CA LEU A 36 12.67 1.59 -11.47
C LEU A 36 11.15 1.36 -11.48
N TRP A 37 10.41 1.90 -10.51
CA TRP A 37 8.95 1.78 -10.49
C TRP A 37 8.30 2.48 -11.67
N ASN A 38 8.74 3.68 -12.00
CA ASN A 38 8.21 4.43 -13.15
C ASN A 38 8.52 3.70 -14.46
N GLU A 39 9.70 3.10 -14.60
CA GLU A 39 10.06 2.28 -15.76
C GLU A 39 9.17 1.03 -15.87
N ARG A 40 8.98 0.30 -14.77
CA ARG A 40 8.11 -0.89 -14.73
C ARG A 40 6.67 -0.56 -15.14
N GLU A 41 6.13 0.54 -14.62
CA GLU A 41 4.77 0.97 -14.92
C GLU A 41 4.63 1.42 -16.37
N GLN A 42 5.62 2.14 -16.90
CA GLN A 42 5.63 2.51 -18.32
C GLN A 42 5.69 1.27 -19.22
N ASN A 43 6.54 0.30 -18.91
CA ASN A 43 6.61 -0.96 -19.65
C ASN A 43 5.29 -1.74 -19.63
N LEU A 44 4.55 -1.71 -18.53
CA LEU A 44 3.22 -2.31 -18.48
C LEU A 44 2.24 -1.62 -19.42
N ILE A 45 2.25 -0.29 -19.48
CA ILE A 45 1.37 0.50 -20.36
C ILE A 45 1.72 0.20 -21.82
N ASP A 46 2.99 0.16 -22.15
CA ASP A 46 3.48 -0.07 -23.52
C ASP A 46 3.18 -1.48 -24.02
N THR A 47 3.23 -2.46 -23.14
CA THR A 47 2.99 -3.88 -23.45
C THR A 47 1.55 -4.33 -23.24
N ASN A 48 0.80 -3.61 -22.42
CA ASN A 48 -0.59 -3.90 -22.11
C ASN A 48 -1.42 -2.60 -21.98
N PRO A 49 -1.94 -2.06 -23.08
CA PRO A 49 -2.67 -0.78 -23.07
C PRO A 49 -3.91 -0.76 -22.17
N THR A 50 -4.41 -1.93 -21.75
CA THR A 50 -5.55 -2.03 -20.82
C THR A 50 -5.14 -1.86 -19.34
N ALA A 51 -3.85 -1.88 -19.04
CA ALA A 51 -3.28 -1.72 -17.69
C ALA A 51 -3.21 -0.24 -17.23
N GLY A 52 -4.15 0.60 -17.66
CA GLY A 52 -4.10 2.05 -17.46
C GLY A 52 -4.15 2.56 -16.02
N LEU A 53 -4.38 1.70 -15.03
CA LEU A 53 -4.44 2.09 -13.61
C LEU A 53 -3.08 2.43 -13.01
N ALA A 54 -1.99 1.88 -13.54
CA ALA A 54 -0.62 2.09 -13.09
C ALA A 54 0.11 3.14 -13.93
N ASN A 55 -0.59 4.12 -14.49
CA ASN A 55 0.02 5.17 -15.32
C ASN A 55 1.14 5.88 -14.57
N PRO A 56 2.26 6.20 -15.24
CA PRO A 56 3.31 7.05 -14.68
C PRO A 56 2.79 8.40 -14.17
N PRO A 57 3.53 9.10 -13.33
CA PRO A 57 3.12 10.36 -12.73
C PRO A 57 2.65 11.39 -13.76
N SER A 58 1.58 12.09 -13.44
CA SER A 58 1.04 13.18 -14.24
C SER A 58 0.56 14.32 -13.36
N ALA A 59 0.98 15.54 -13.66
CA ALA A 59 0.55 16.74 -12.96
C ALA A 59 -0.97 16.95 -13.00
N GLY A 60 -1.64 16.48 -14.05
CA GLY A 60 -3.09 16.59 -14.23
C GLY A 60 -3.91 15.69 -13.32
N THR A 61 -3.32 14.60 -12.83
CA THR A 61 -4.03 13.59 -12.03
C THR A 61 -3.59 13.50 -10.59
N ALA A 62 -2.49 14.20 -10.21
CA ALA A 62 -1.95 14.13 -8.86
C ALA A 62 -2.27 15.41 -8.06
N HIS A 63 -2.76 15.21 -6.82
CA HIS A 63 -2.87 16.30 -5.85
C HIS A 63 -1.52 16.46 -5.14
N MET A 64 -0.85 17.58 -5.39
CA MET A 64 0.50 17.85 -4.87
C MET A 64 0.51 18.95 -3.81
N GLY A 65 -0.56 19.06 -3.04
CA GLY A 65 -0.68 20.04 -1.97
C GLY A 65 -0.50 21.48 -2.46
N ARG A 66 0.48 22.17 -1.88
CA ARG A 66 0.74 23.59 -2.17
C ARG A 66 1.77 23.81 -3.27
N LEU A 67 2.33 22.77 -3.88
CA LEU A 67 3.32 22.90 -4.94
C LEU A 67 2.74 23.60 -6.18
N LYS A 68 3.51 24.53 -6.75
CA LYS A 68 3.16 25.30 -7.95
C LYS A 68 4.38 25.45 -8.86
N GLY A 69 4.15 25.84 -10.12
CA GLY A 69 5.21 26.13 -11.08
C GLY A 69 6.17 24.95 -11.27
N GLU A 70 7.46 25.24 -11.32
CA GLU A 70 8.53 24.26 -11.54
C GLU A 70 8.57 23.15 -10.49
N ALA A 71 8.35 23.48 -9.21
CA ALA A 71 8.33 22.48 -8.15
C ALA A 71 7.20 21.45 -8.33
N LYS A 72 6.01 21.90 -8.80
CA LYS A 72 4.92 21.01 -9.16
C LYS A 72 5.25 20.15 -10.37
N ALA A 73 5.84 20.77 -11.41
CA ALA A 73 6.25 20.05 -12.63
C ALA A 73 7.29 18.99 -12.33
N LYS A 74 8.30 19.32 -11.51
CA LYS A 74 9.32 18.36 -11.07
C LYS A 74 8.70 17.20 -10.28
N ALA A 75 7.87 17.48 -9.27
CA ALA A 75 7.21 16.45 -8.50
C ALA A 75 6.32 15.54 -9.37
N ALA A 76 5.65 16.10 -10.39
CA ALA A 76 4.84 15.35 -11.33
C ALA A 76 5.67 14.44 -12.24
N ALA A 77 6.87 14.87 -12.61
CA ALA A 77 7.76 14.09 -13.48
C ALA A 77 8.52 12.98 -12.73
N GLU A 78 8.83 13.20 -11.46
CA GLU A 78 9.69 12.31 -10.67
C GLU A 78 8.92 11.44 -9.67
N GLY A 79 7.69 11.83 -9.29
CA GLY A 79 6.89 11.09 -8.32
C GLY A 79 6.37 9.76 -8.86
N ALA A 80 6.11 8.80 -8.00
CA ALA A 80 5.38 7.59 -8.34
C ALA A 80 3.89 7.70 -7.98
N ARG A 81 3.04 7.03 -8.74
CA ARG A 81 1.62 6.88 -8.40
C ARG A 81 1.48 6.05 -7.13
N THR A 82 0.46 6.36 -6.31
CA THR A 82 0.18 5.63 -5.05
C THR A 82 -0.72 4.42 -5.25
N VAL A 83 -1.32 4.23 -6.42
CA VAL A 83 -2.27 3.14 -6.70
C VAL A 83 -1.68 1.75 -6.49
N PRO A 84 -0.54 1.35 -7.08
CA PRO A 84 -0.01 0.02 -6.85
C PRO A 84 0.78 -0.05 -5.52
N PRO A 85 0.64 -1.11 -4.73
CA PRO A 85 1.59 -1.42 -3.67
C PRO A 85 2.95 -1.76 -4.28
N ARG A 86 4.03 -1.52 -3.51
CA ARG A 86 5.41 -1.74 -3.98
C ARG A 86 6.29 -2.21 -2.83
N GLU A 87 7.58 -2.38 -3.11
CA GLU A 87 8.58 -2.85 -2.13
C GLU A 87 8.63 -2.01 -0.84
N HIS A 88 8.23 -0.75 -0.88
CA HIS A 88 8.20 0.16 0.28
C HIS A 88 6.91 0.10 1.11
N GLY A 89 5.93 -0.69 0.68
CA GLY A 89 4.55 -0.63 1.15
C GLY A 89 3.67 0.20 0.19
N GLY A 90 2.97 1.19 0.68
CA GLY A 90 2.08 2.06 -0.10
C GLY A 90 0.64 1.62 0.00
N ASN A 91 -0.04 1.41 -1.12
CA ASN A 91 -1.46 1.05 -1.20
C ASN A 91 -1.66 -0.46 -0.95
N CYS A 92 -1.49 -0.86 0.29
CA CYS A 92 -1.51 -2.29 0.66
C CYS A 92 -2.93 -2.85 0.78
N ASP A 93 -3.90 -2.03 1.19
CA ASP A 93 -5.32 -2.39 1.35
C ASP A 93 -5.54 -3.69 2.11
N ILE A 94 -4.79 -3.87 3.20
CA ILE A 94 -4.85 -5.08 4.04
C ILE A 94 -5.74 -4.80 5.25
N LYS A 95 -6.95 -5.34 5.25
CA LYS A 95 -7.94 -5.16 6.34
C LYS A 95 -7.43 -5.61 7.71
N ASP A 96 -6.47 -6.54 7.74
CA ASP A 96 -5.92 -7.11 8.96
C ASP A 96 -4.84 -6.24 9.62
N LEU A 97 -4.50 -5.09 9.01
CA LEU A 97 -3.69 -4.03 9.63
C LEU A 97 -4.47 -3.22 10.67
N SER A 98 -5.42 -3.83 11.32
CA SER A 98 -6.25 -3.23 12.35
C SER A 98 -5.46 -2.96 13.64
N ARG A 99 -6.16 -2.41 14.64
CA ARG A 99 -5.57 -2.04 15.93
C ARG A 99 -4.80 -3.19 16.57
N GLY A 100 -3.52 -2.93 16.94
CA GLY A 100 -2.63 -3.89 17.59
C GLY A 100 -1.78 -4.71 16.64
N SER A 101 -1.94 -4.57 15.31
CA SER A 101 -1.06 -5.19 14.32
C SER A 101 0.34 -4.58 14.34
N LYS A 102 1.30 -5.29 13.76
CA LYS A 102 2.68 -4.83 13.56
C LYS A 102 3.02 -4.90 12.08
N VAL A 103 3.73 -3.89 11.60
CA VAL A 103 4.20 -3.82 10.23
C VAL A 103 5.70 -3.60 10.23
N PHE A 104 6.40 -4.32 9.37
CA PHE A 104 7.84 -4.16 9.16
C PHE A 104 8.05 -3.70 7.72
N PHE A 105 8.63 -2.53 7.55
CA PHE A 105 8.95 -1.98 6.23
C PHE A 105 10.44 -2.01 5.96
N PRO A 106 10.87 -2.32 4.73
CA PRO A 106 12.23 -2.01 4.30
C PRO A 106 12.42 -0.49 4.30
N VAL A 107 13.60 -0.04 4.71
CA VAL A 107 13.97 1.38 4.76
C VAL A 107 15.05 1.64 3.73
N TYR A 108 14.74 2.44 2.72
CA TYR A 108 15.61 2.74 1.59
C TYR A 108 16.34 4.08 1.71
N VAL A 109 15.86 4.98 2.57
CA VAL A 109 16.44 6.33 2.78
C VAL A 109 16.57 6.65 4.25
N ASP A 110 17.53 7.49 4.59
CA ASP A 110 17.71 7.99 5.95
C ASP A 110 16.44 8.72 6.42
N GLY A 111 16.03 8.43 7.64
CA GLY A 111 14.80 8.96 8.21
C GLY A 111 13.52 8.22 7.78
N ALA A 112 13.64 7.18 6.95
CA ALA A 112 12.56 6.32 6.47
C ALA A 112 11.39 7.03 5.76
N GLY A 113 10.99 8.23 6.18
CA GLY A 113 9.87 8.99 5.61
C GLY A 113 8.54 8.23 5.68
N LEU A 114 8.22 7.64 6.84
CA LEU A 114 6.97 6.90 7.04
C LEU A 114 5.76 7.78 6.75
N SER A 115 4.87 7.28 5.92
CA SER A 115 3.60 7.91 5.54
C SER A 115 2.44 6.95 5.78
N VAL A 116 1.29 7.51 6.12
CA VAL A 116 0.03 6.79 6.33
C VAL A 116 -1.13 7.63 5.83
N GLY A 117 -2.12 6.97 5.27
CA GLY A 117 -3.34 7.63 4.78
C GLY A 117 -4.41 6.61 4.42
N ASP A 118 -5.43 7.07 3.71
CA ASP A 118 -6.44 6.20 3.15
C ASP A 118 -7.05 5.27 4.21
N LEU A 119 -7.66 5.88 5.25
CA LEU A 119 -8.21 5.11 6.35
C LEU A 119 -9.52 4.45 5.95
N HIS A 120 -9.60 3.15 6.12
CA HIS A 120 -10.77 2.33 5.89
C HIS A 120 -11.47 1.98 7.20
N PHE A 121 -12.79 2.17 7.25
CA PHE A 121 -13.61 1.69 8.35
C PHE A 121 -13.79 0.17 8.29
N SER A 122 -13.97 -0.35 7.08
CA SER A 122 -14.13 -1.77 6.80
C SER A 122 -13.84 -2.02 5.32
N GLN A 123 -13.42 -3.23 5.00
CA GLN A 123 -13.07 -3.66 3.66
C GLN A 123 -13.32 -5.16 3.52
N GLY A 124 -13.71 -5.59 2.33
CA GLY A 124 -13.67 -7.01 1.95
C GLY A 124 -12.24 -7.47 1.63
N ASP A 125 -12.02 -8.76 1.43
CA ASP A 125 -10.71 -9.28 1.04
C ASP A 125 -10.34 -8.82 -0.36
N GLY A 126 -9.10 -8.33 -0.49
CA GLY A 126 -8.49 -7.96 -1.77
C GLY A 126 -8.98 -6.65 -2.39
N GLU A 127 -10.01 -6.01 -1.82
CA GLU A 127 -10.59 -4.77 -2.36
C GLU A 127 -10.71 -4.76 -3.89
N ILE A 128 -11.14 -5.86 -4.46
CA ILE A 128 -11.06 -6.17 -5.90
C ILE A 128 -11.81 -5.21 -6.84
N THR A 129 -12.64 -4.34 -6.29
CA THR A 129 -13.41 -3.34 -7.03
C THR A 129 -12.74 -1.96 -7.07
N PHE A 130 -11.54 -1.80 -6.54
CA PHE A 130 -10.76 -0.56 -6.37
C PHE A 130 -11.35 0.50 -5.43
N CYS A 131 -12.64 0.53 -5.24
CA CYS A 131 -13.36 1.40 -4.31
C CYS A 131 -14.21 0.54 -3.38
N GLY A 132 -13.66 -0.57 -2.92
CA GLY A 132 -14.36 -1.59 -2.14
C GLY A 132 -14.32 -1.38 -0.64
N ALA A 133 -13.59 -0.40 -0.15
CA ALA A 133 -13.54 -0.05 1.26
C ALA A 133 -14.57 1.02 1.64
N ILE A 134 -14.87 1.10 2.93
CA ILE A 134 -15.64 2.21 3.50
C ILE A 134 -14.65 3.25 4.01
N GLU A 135 -14.49 4.32 3.25
CA GLU A 135 -13.54 5.40 3.53
C GLU A 135 -13.91 6.17 4.81
N MET A 136 -12.91 6.58 5.55
CA MET A 136 -13.11 7.39 6.75
C MET A 136 -11.95 8.36 7.01
N ALA A 137 -12.23 9.43 7.73
CA ALA A 137 -11.22 10.26 8.37
C ALA A 137 -10.94 9.77 9.81
N GLY A 138 -9.72 9.97 10.30
CA GLY A 138 -9.37 9.54 11.65
C GLY A 138 -7.96 9.92 12.06
N TRP A 139 -7.56 9.42 13.22
CA TRP A 139 -6.21 9.56 13.78
C TRP A 139 -5.56 8.20 13.90
N VAL A 140 -4.29 8.12 13.53
CA VAL A 140 -3.50 6.90 13.64
C VAL A 140 -2.51 7.03 14.80
N HIS A 141 -2.62 6.16 15.78
CA HIS A 141 -1.68 6.05 16.89
C HIS A 141 -0.68 4.94 16.61
N MET A 142 0.58 5.30 16.45
CA MET A 142 1.64 4.35 16.09
C MET A 142 2.79 4.39 17.10
N LYS A 143 3.38 3.23 17.36
CA LYS A 143 4.69 3.13 18.01
C LYS A 143 5.70 2.72 16.93
N VAL A 144 6.64 3.58 16.64
CA VAL A 144 7.68 3.36 15.62
C VAL A 144 9.00 2.96 16.29
N SER A 145 9.69 2.01 15.69
CA SER A 145 11.06 1.60 16.08
C SER A 145 11.87 1.22 14.85
N ILE A 146 13.19 1.29 14.94
CA ILE A 146 14.11 0.92 13.87
C ILE A 146 14.85 -0.35 14.26
N ILE A 147 14.87 -1.32 13.35
CA ILE A 147 15.71 -2.51 13.44
C ILE A 147 16.94 -2.23 12.56
N LYS A 148 18.06 -1.93 13.19
CA LYS A 148 19.32 -1.67 12.46
C LYS A 148 19.71 -2.89 11.62
N ASP A 149 20.13 -2.63 10.39
CA ASP A 149 20.55 -3.63 9.41
C ASP A 149 19.49 -4.70 9.12
N GLY A 150 18.21 -4.42 9.41
CA GLY A 150 17.12 -5.37 9.31
C GLY A 150 16.95 -5.96 7.91
N MET A 151 17.06 -5.14 6.87
CA MET A 151 16.96 -5.60 5.48
C MET A 151 18.06 -6.64 5.16
N ALA A 152 19.31 -6.33 5.49
CA ALA A 152 20.43 -7.23 5.23
C ALA A 152 20.37 -8.48 6.11
N LYS A 153 20.06 -8.31 7.41
CA LYS A 153 20.02 -9.40 8.37
C LYS A 153 18.94 -10.43 8.09
N TYR A 154 17.78 -10.00 7.61
CA TYR A 154 16.61 -10.87 7.40
C TYR A 154 16.28 -11.10 5.91
N GLY A 155 17.03 -10.49 4.99
CA GLY A 155 16.80 -10.60 3.54
C GLY A 155 15.48 -9.97 3.08
N ILE A 156 14.91 -9.04 3.87
CA ILE A 156 13.60 -8.46 3.62
C ILE A 156 13.70 -7.40 2.53
N LYS A 157 12.89 -7.54 1.50
CA LYS A 157 12.77 -6.57 0.41
C LYS A 157 11.38 -5.94 0.31
N ASN A 158 10.37 -6.60 0.85
CA ASN A 158 8.98 -6.19 0.86
C ASN A 158 8.45 -6.06 2.28
N PRO A 159 7.30 -5.41 2.50
CA PRO A 159 6.65 -5.34 3.79
C PRO A 159 6.28 -6.72 4.35
N ILE A 160 6.33 -6.83 5.67
CA ILE A 160 5.86 -7.99 6.42
C ILE A 160 4.84 -7.51 7.44
N PHE A 161 3.72 -8.20 7.52
CA PHE A 161 2.61 -7.83 8.39
C PHE A 161 2.36 -8.94 9.39
N LYS A 162 2.21 -8.55 10.66
CA LYS A 162 1.76 -9.44 11.72
C LYS A 162 0.40 -8.96 12.21
N PRO A 163 -0.66 -9.74 12.00
CA PRO A 163 -2.00 -9.39 12.46
C PRO A 163 -2.07 -9.16 13.96
N SER A 164 -3.12 -8.51 14.38
CA SER A 164 -3.36 -8.18 15.77
C SER A 164 -3.78 -9.40 16.59
N PRO A 165 -3.27 -9.58 17.81
CA PRO A 165 -3.78 -10.58 18.74
C PRO A 165 -5.22 -10.29 19.21
N ILE A 166 -5.74 -9.10 18.91
CA ILE A 166 -7.13 -8.71 19.22
C ILE A 166 -8.12 -9.31 18.22
N THR A 167 -7.66 -9.70 17.03
CA THR A 167 -8.47 -10.36 16.01
C THR A 167 -8.18 -11.86 16.06
N PRO A 168 -8.99 -12.67 16.79
CA PRO A 168 -8.63 -14.04 17.16
C PRO A 168 -8.36 -14.98 15.98
N GLN A 169 -9.01 -14.75 14.85
CA GLN A 169 -8.88 -15.59 13.67
C GLN A 169 -7.52 -15.44 12.95
N TYR A 170 -6.69 -14.46 13.34
CA TYR A 170 -5.45 -14.12 12.64
C TYR A 170 -4.22 -14.08 13.56
N ASN A 171 -4.26 -14.75 14.71
CA ASN A 171 -3.22 -14.63 15.72
C ASN A 171 -1.92 -15.34 15.41
N ASP A 172 -1.96 -16.40 14.60
CA ASP A 172 -0.90 -17.39 14.54
C ASP A 172 -0.11 -17.39 13.22
N TYR A 173 -0.21 -16.36 12.40
CA TYR A 173 0.54 -16.27 11.16
C TYR A 173 1.09 -14.89 10.85
N ILE A 174 2.03 -14.88 9.93
CA ILE A 174 2.67 -13.70 9.38
C ILE A 174 2.26 -13.60 7.91
N ILE A 175 1.97 -12.40 7.45
CA ILE A 175 1.63 -12.13 6.07
C ILE A 175 2.88 -11.56 5.38
N PHE A 176 3.28 -12.18 4.28
CA PHE A 176 4.30 -11.66 3.37
C PHE A 176 3.61 -11.09 2.15
N GLU A 177 3.93 -9.84 1.82
CA GLU A 177 3.43 -9.21 0.62
C GLU A 177 4.22 -9.67 -0.59
N GLY A 178 3.51 -10.10 -1.64
CA GLY A 178 4.08 -10.36 -2.96
C GLY A 178 3.50 -9.39 -3.98
N ILE A 179 4.36 -8.82 -4.80
CA ILE A 179 3.98 -8.00 -5.95
C ILE A 179 4.24 -8.78 -7.25
N SER A 180 3.55 -8.43 -8.34
CA SER A 180 3.72 -9.08 -9.65
C SER A 180 5.02 -8.68 -10.34
N VAL A 181 6.16 -8.90 -9.67
CA VAL A 181 7.51 -8.63 -10.16
C VAL A 181 8.34 -9.91 -10.01
N ASP A 182 8.97 -10.37 -11.09
CA ASP A 182 9.82 -11.56 -11.06
C ASP A 182 11.22 -11.28 -10.50
N GLU A 183 12.03 -12.31 -10.38
CA GLU A 183 13.40 -12.24 -9.88
C GLU A 183 14.32 -11.35 -10.73
N ALA A 184 14.02 -11.21 -12.02
CA ALA A 184 14.73 -10.31 -12.94
C ALA A 184 14.27 -8.86 -12.83
N GLY A 185 13.27 -8.58 -12.01
CA GLY A 185 12.72 -7.24 -11.81
C GLY A 185 11.67 -6.81 -12.83
N LYS A 186 11.21 -7.73 -13.69
CA LYS A 186 10.13 -7.44 -14.65
C LYS A 186 8.78 -7.50 -13.95
N GLN A 187 7.97 -6.48 -14.17
CA GLN A 187 6.61 -6.39 -13.67
C GLN A 187 5.61 -7.00 -14.68
N TYR A 188 4.62 -7.70 -14.14
CA TYR A 188 3.53 -8.32 -14.89
C TYR A 188 2.20 -7.71 -14.46
N TYR A 189 1.23 -7.69 -15.38
CA TYR A 189 -0.10 -7.19 -15.10
C TYR A 189 -0.99 -8.30 -14.53
N LEU A 190 -1.46 -8.12 -13.29
CA LEU A 190 -2.39 -9.03 -12.60
C LEU A 190 -1.95 -10.51 -12.59
N ASP A 191 -0.65 -10.78 -12.56
CA ASP A 191 -0.15 -12.15 -12.51
C ASP A 191 0.02 -12.63 -11.06
N VAL A 192 -0.98 -13.33 -10.57
CA VAL A 192 -1.00 -13.88 -9.20
C VAL A 192 0.09 -14.92 -8.95
N ASN A 193 0.54 -15.66 -10.00
CA ASN A 193 1.59 -16.67 -9.84
C ASN A 193 2.95 -16.01 -9.62
N VAL A 194 3.21 -14.90 -10.31
CA VAL A 194 4.44 -14.12 -10.09
C VAL A 194 4.42 -13.50 -8.71
N ALA A 195 3.30 -12.88 -8.30
CA ALA A 195 3.16 -12.30 -6.97
C ALA A 195 3.32 -13.36 -5.85
N TYR A 196 2.73 -14.53 -6.02
CA TYR A 196 2.87 -15.64 -5.07
C TYR A 196 4.32 -16.09 -4.91
N ARG A 197 5.03 -16.30 -6.02
CA ARG A 197 6.45 -16.69 -5.99
C ARG A 197 7.31 -15.64 -5.33
N GLN A 198 7.00 -14.38 -5.58
CA GLN A 198 7.76 -13.26 -5.00
C GLN A 198 7.55 -13.16 -3.48
N ALA A 199 6.38 -13.55 -2.97
CA ALA A 199 6.12 -13.61 -1.53
C ALA A 199 6.81 -14.79 -0.82
N CYS A 200 7.12 -15.89 -1.55
CA CYS A 200 7.83 -17.05 -1.01
C CYS A 200 9.34 -16.85 -0.94
#